data_4e90e06fa017f85d285ba3885a0d2093
#
_entry.id   4e90e06fa017f85d285ba3885a0d2093
#
_cell.length_a   1.000
_cell.length_b   1.000
_cell.length_c   1.000
_cell.angle_alpha   90.00
_cell.angle_beta   90.00
_cell.angle_gamma   90.00
#
_symmetry.space_group_name_H-M   'P 1'
#
loop_
_entity.id
_entity.type
_entity.pdbx_description
1 polymer ?
#
loop_
_entity_poly.entity_id
_entity_poly.type
_entity_poly.pdbx_seq_one_letter_code
_entity_poly.pdbx_strand_id
1 'polypeptide(L)'
;MRFILILLLLLPLRLPALTVPAGEYHFENSLTQYARVKFLYGNSSDGVTHIISLRPDGGTLWTFDIAQGAEGQTHYFFADTTLPDGDWPESIATLKDRIAGERGERRTQTFKDVDNLPMIPGATFVPYSAELYTTGYWMAPAGSLVSGTLPTLYIRTQGGQDITSKTEYLAAEAWLVPPKDRPSLSGTETADRDDAMGDEEHPATLYIRGRGNYTWTGFEKKPYRLKFAEKQRILGMPPSKHFALMAGADDDLGQLRNPLGFEIARHLVHGWTPRMQPVEVVLNGRYIGLYFLTETIRIASDRIDIAEQPDNLTEGDVSGGWLVEVDNYNTSPHISVSFPDKSQPLWVTYHSPESLSTLQSDYLQQQFTLIRDALYQPSTASVAWDRLIDARTMAEVYVVRELLQDEEGFHGSFYLYKDAGDDARWTAGPVWDFGNSYRNSLTDFIWDAPNFECFLIDRLYAFPEFQAAVHEAFGRYYHTLRPTVEHYIDSLAGAIADAAAADCRVWPSYGTDRMKEKARDILGRLSEKTEWLAGRWGTEWDAIQTPDADSTDTEIQYYNLHGRLVAAFPAHASETPLRNLPPGVYVRRTVCHGVTRSSQRVVLAHPH
;
A
#
# COMPACT_ATOMS: atom_id res chain seq x y z
N MET A 1 13.48 7.51 -59.60
CA MET A 1 12.78 7.09 -58.38
C MET A 1 12.97 5.60 -58.20
N ARG A 2 13.96 5.17 -57.43
CA ARG A 2 14.17 3.77 -57.10
C ARG A 2 13.74 3.60 -55.63
N PHE A 3 12.65 2.86 -55.40
CA PHE A 3 12.27 2.38 -54.08
C PHE A 3 13.21 1.29 -53.62
N ILE A 4 13.97 1.54 -52.59
CA ILE A 4 14.73 0.48 -51.88
C ILE A 4 13.78 -0.09 -50.82
N LEU A 5 13.35 -1.32 -51.06
CA LEU A 5 12.58 -2.14 -50.14
C LEU A 5 13.55 -2.69 -49.10
N ILE A 6 13.58 -2.13 -47.91
CA ILE A 6 14.31 -2.70 -46.77
C ILE A 6 13.48 -3.85 -46.23
N LEU A 7 13.91 -5.06 -46.59
CA LEU A 7 13.40 -6.30 -46.01
C LEU A 7 14.03 -6.46 -44.63
N LEU A 8 13.30 -6.00 -43.56
CA LEU A 8 13.65 -6.33 -42.19
C LEU A 8 13.42 -7.82 -42.00
N LEU A 9 14.51 -8.60 -42.04
CA LEU A 9 14.55 -9.96 -41.56
C LEU A 9 14.22 -9.95 -40.07
N LEU A 10 12.97 -10.29 -39.73
CA LEU A 10 12.58 -10.74 -38.40
C LEU A 10 13.28 -12.06 -38.11
N LEU A 11 14.52 -11.97 -37.66
CA LEU A 11 15.14 -13.08 -36.92
C LEU A 11 14.30 -13.30 -35.69
N PRO A 12 13.76 -14.49 -35.43
CA PRO A 12 13.16 -14.79 -34.15
C PRO A 12 14.25 -14.57 -33.10
N LEU A 13 14.07 -13.59 -32.25
CA LEU A 13 14.84 -13.48 -31.01
C LEU A 13 14.59 -14.80 -30.27
N ARG A 14 15.52 -15.74 -30.43
CA ARG A 14 15.60 -16.88 -29.53
C ARG A 14 15.95 -16.28 -28.16
N LEU A 15 14.96 -16.12 -27.29
CA LEU A 15 15.22 -15.97 -25.86
C LEU A 15 16.20 -17.11 -25.48
N PRO A 16 17.27 -16.81 -24.75
CA PRO A 16 18.17 -17.87 -24.28
C PRO A 16 17.31 -18.89 -23.56
N ALA A 17 17.53 -20.16 -23.85
CA ALA A 17 16.85 -21.25 -23.17
C ALA A 17 17.04 -21.05 -21.66
N LEU A 18 15.95 -20.94 -20.94
CA LEU A 18 15.97 -20.78 -19.50
C LEU A 18 16.48 -22.09 -18.90
N THR A 19 17.60 -21.99 -18.21
CA THR A 19 18.18 -23.12 -17.49
C THR A 19 17.64 -23.12 -16.08
N VAL A 20 17.10 -24.24 -15.63
CA VAL A 20 16.74 -24.44 -14.23
C VAL A 20 17.96 -24.99 -13.50
N PRO A 21 18.48 -24.30 -12.47
CA PRO A 21 19.61 -24.77 -11.68
C PRO A 21 19.28 -26.06 -10.91
N ALA A 22 20.30 -26.84 -10.56
CA ALA A 22 20.14 -27.91 -9.60
C ALA A 22 19.76 -27.37 -8.23
N GLY A 23 18.95 -28.11 -7.50
CA GLY A 23 18.51 -27.73 -6.15
C GLY A 23 17.13 -28.25 -5.82
N GLU A 24 16.70 -27.95 -4.60
CA GLU A 24 15.36 -28.25 -4.13
C GLU A 24 14.35 -27.19 -4.62
N TYR A 25 13.21 -27.67 -5.06
CA TYR A 25 12.09 -26.86 -5.55
C TYR A 25 10.81 -27.18 -4.81
N HIS A 26 9.98 -26.16 -4.66
CA HIS A 26 8.64 -26.30 -4.13
C HIS A 26 7.62 -26.15 -5.25
N PHE A 27 6.59 -26.98 -5.21
CA PHE A 27 5.45 -26.93 -6.12
C PHE A 27 4.17 -26.87 -5.29
N GLU A 28 3.34 -25.87 -5.50
CA GLU A 28 2.06 -25.78 -4.85
C GLU A 28 0.99 -26.47 -5.70
N ASN A 29 0.32 -27.43 -5.10
CA ASN A 29 -0.84 -28.08 -5.66
C ASN A 29 -2.07 -27.72 -4.83
N SER A 30 -2.85 -26.75 -5.27
CA SER A 30 -4.10 -26.36 -4.62
C SER A 30 -5.20 -27.40 -4.77
N LEU A 31 -5.01 -28.40 -5.62
CA LEU A 31 -5.95 -29.48 -5.87
C LEU A 31 -5.52 -30.72 -5.07
N THR A 32 -5.89 -30.77 -3.82
CA THR A 32 -5.54 -31.84 -2.87
C THR A 32 -6.01 -33.24 -3.27
N GLN A 33 -6.85 -33.35 -4.30
CA GLN A 33 -7.32 -34.61 -4.86
C GLN A 33 -6.29 -35.40 -5.65
N TYR A 34 -5.15 -34.78 -6.02
CA TYR A 34 -4.11 -35.45 -6.79
C TYR A 34 -3.05 -36.03 -5.87
N ALA A 35 -3.07 -37.34 -5.77
CA ALA A 35 -2.16 -38.08 -4.90
C ALA A 35 -0.77 -38.32 -5.51
N ARG A 36 -0.56 -38.03 -6.80
CA ARG A 36 0.68 -38.33 -7.51
C ARG A 36 0.96 -37.25 -8.53
N VAL A 37 1.85 -36.34 -8.21
CA VAL A 37 2.31 -35.30 -9.13
C VAL A 37 3.76 -35.61 -9.52
N LYS A 38 4.06 -35.55 -10.83
CA LYS A 38 5.39 -35.76 -11.38
C LYS A 38 5.81 -34.51 -12.15
N PHE A 39 7.06 -34.12 -11.99
CA PHE A 39 7.71 -33.12 -12.80
C PHE A 39 8.55 -33.79 -13.88
N LEU A 40 8.29 -33.42 -15.12
CA LEU A 40 9.00 -33.92 -16.28
C LEU A 40 9.75 -32.78 -16.95
N TYR A 41 11.02 -32.98 -17.25
CA TYR A 41 11.81 -32.01 -17.96
C TYR A 41 12.78 -32.69 -18.90
N GLY A 42 13.17 -31.98 -19.95
CA GLY A 42 14.07 -32.50 -20.95
C GLY A 42 14.17 -31.61 -22.18
N ASN A 43 14.97 -32.00 -23.12
CA ASN A 43 15.15 -31.32 -24.40
C ASN A 43 14.34 -32.03 -25.48
N SER A 44 13.46 -31.33 -26.17
CA SER A 44 12.64 -31.88 -27.24
C SER A 44 13.44 -32.33 -28.46
N SER A 45 14.69 -31.87 -28.63
CA SER A 45 15.54 -32.19 -29.77
C SER A 45 16.38 -33.45 -29.56
N ASP A 46 16.68 -33.83 -28.34
CA ASP A 46 17.54 -34.98 -28.02
C ASP A 46 16.79 -36.18 -27.41
N GLY A 47 15.52 -36.01 -27.15
CA GLY A 47 14.66 -37.06 -26.61
C GLY A 47 14.90 -37.43 -25.15
N VAL A 48 15.79 -36.72 -24.45
CA VAL A 48 16.03 -36.98 -23.03
C VAL A 48 14.89 -36.44 -22.19
N THR A 49 14.27 -37.33 -21.42
CA THR A 49 13.23 -36.97 -20.47
C THR A 49 13.62 -37.41 -19.06
N HIS A 50 13.62 -36.47 -18.15
CA HIS A 50 13.81 -36.73 -16.73
C HIS A 50 12.46 -36.66 -16.02
N ILE A 51 12.21 -37.62 -15.14
CA ILE A 51 10.95 -37.73 -14.39
C ILE A 51 11.26 -37.71 -12.91
N ILE A 52 10.67 -36.76 -12.21
CA ILE A 52 10.81 -36.62 -10.76
C ILE A 52 9.41 -36.75 -10.15
N SER A 53 9.27 -37.65 -9.18
CA SER A 53 8.05 -37.73 -8.37
C SER A 53 8.11 -36.67 -7.28
N LEU A 54 7.09 -35.83 -7.18
CA LEU A 54 6.97 -34.84 -6.12
C LEU A 54 6.59 -35.50 -4.81
N ARG A 55 7.08 -34.96 -3.72
CA ARG A 55 6.78 -35.41 -2.35
C ARG A 55 5.88 -34.38 -1.66
N PRO A 56 4.73 -34.80 -1.11
CA PRO A 56 3.87 -33.88 -0.39
C PRO A 56 4.46 -33.54 0.99
N ASP A 57 4.42 -32.27 1.35
CA ASP A 57 4.83 -31.76 2.66
C ASP A 57 3.69 -31.72 3.70
N GLY A 58 2.67 -32.53 3.51
CA GLY A 58 1.54 -32.63 4.42
C GLY A 58 0.44 -31.58 4.23
N GLY A 59 0.54 -30.75 3.19
CA GLY A 59 -0.44 -29.74 2.80
C GLY A 59 -0.59 -29.66 1.29
N THR A 60 -0.76 -28.47 0.77
CA THR A 60 -0.78 -28.19 -0.67
C THR A 60 0.62 -28.05 -1.27
N LEU A 61 1.64 -27.97 -0.45
CA LEU A 61 3.02 -27.84 -0.86
C LEU A 61 3.64 -29.22 -1.14
N TRP A 62 4.35 -29.30 -2.25
CA TRP A 62 5.07 -30.48 -2.68
C TRP A 62 6.52 -30.10 -2.99
N THR A 63 7.46 -30.97 -2.69
CA THR A 63 8.88 -30.74 -2.95
C THR A 63 9.45 -31.74 -3.94
N PHE A 64 10.50 -31.32 -4.65
CA PHE A 64 11.30 -32.18 -5.52
C PHE A 64 12.71 -31.60 -5.70
N ASP A 65 13.66 -32.47 -6.06
CA ASP A 65 15.04 -32.10 -6.28
C ASP A 65 15.42 -32.21 -7.77
N ILE A 66 16.01 -31.18 -8.32
CA ILE A 66 16.72 -31.27 -9.62
C ILE A 66 18.18 -31.63 -9.34
N ALA A 67 18.57 -32.81 -9.80
CA ALA A 67 19.90 -33.32 -9.55
C ALA A 67 20.98 -32.48 -10.28
N GLN A 68 22.19 -32.45 -9.71
CA GLN A 68 23.36 -31.85 -10.36
C GLN A 68 23.63 -32.55 -11.70
N GLY A 69 23.83 -31.77 -12.74
CA GLY A 69 24.02 -32.28 -14.12
C GLY A 69 22.74 -32.38 -14.94
N ALA A 70 21.56 -32.10 -14.32
CA ALA A 70 20.28 -32.01 -15.01
C ALA A 70 19.90 -30.56 -15.40
N GLU A 71 20.79 -29.61 -15.13
CA GLU A 71 20.63 -28.20 -15.48
C GLU A 71 20.64 -28.01 -17.00
N GLY A 72 20.00 -26.93 -17.46
CA GLY A 72 20.05 -26.54 -18.87
C GLY A 72 18.99 -27.15 -19.77
N GLN A 73 18.02 -27.88 -19.22
CA GLN A 73 16.92 -28.45 -19.99
C GLN A 73 15.89 -27.38 -20.37
N THR A 74 15.31 -27.50 -21.56
CA THR A 74 14.51 -26.42 -22.17
C THR A 74 13.00 -26.60 -22.09
N HIS A 75 12.53 -27.78 -21.69
CA HIS A 75 11.10 -28.08 -21.62
C HIS A 75 10.73 -28.73 -20.28
N TYR A 76 9.70 -28.21 -19.64
CA TYR A 76 9.27 -28.63 -18.32
C TYR A 76 7.77 -28.85 -18.29
N PHE A 77 7.35 -29.91 -17.61
CA PHE A 77 5.94 -30.23 -17.42
C PHE A 77 5.69 -30.78 -16.01
N PHE A 78 4.54 -30.46 -15.48
CA PHE A 78 3.97 -31.20 -14.38
C PHE A 78 2.88 -32.12 -14.93
N ALA A 79 2.82 -33.35 -14.43
CA ALA A 79 1.79 -34.28 -14.79
C ALA A 79 1.22 -34.95 -13.54
N ASP A 80 -0.10 -34.86 -13.37
CA ASP A 80 -0.80 -35.75 -12.45
C ASP A 80 -1.13 -37.04 -13.16
N THR A 81 -0.58 -38.15 -12.66
CA THR A 81 -0.70 -39.41 -13.35
C THR A 81 -0.49 -40.61 -12.45
N THR A 82 -1.24 -41.65 -12.74
CA THR A 82 -1.06 -42.98 -12.19
C THR A 82 -0.22 -43.92 -13.05
N LEU A 83 0.29 -43.43 -14.21
CA LEU A 83 1.15 -44.23 -15.09
C LEU A 83 2.42 -44.68 -14.36
N PRO A 84 2.81 -45.94 -14.51
CA PRO A 84 4.12 -46.44 -14.07
C PRO A 84 5.27 -45.66 -14.71
N ASP A 85 6.40 -45.55 -14.01
CA ASP A 85 7.56 -44.80 -14.49
C ASP A 85 8.15 -45.34 -15.82
N GLY A 86 7.91 -46.61 -16.14
CA GLY A 86 8.36 -47.24 -17.38
C GLY A 86 7.49 -46.98 -18.62
N ASP A 87 6.34 -46.39 -18.48
CA ASP A 87 5.37 -46.18 -19.57
C ASP A 87 5.43 -44.79 -20.19
N TRP A 88 6.44 -44.01 -19.85
CA TRP A 88 6.59 -42.63 -20.34
C TRP A 88 7.20 -42.61 -21.75
N PRO A 89 6.70 -41.70 -22.63
CA PRO A 89 7.30 -41.51 -23.95
C PRO A 89 8.75 -41.07 -23.87
N GLU A 90 9.53 -41.41 -24.88
CA GLU A 90 10.94 -41.07 -24.96
C GLU A 90 11.20 -39.56 -25.12
N SER A 91 10.19 -38.79 -25.51
CA SER A 91 10.32 -37.34 -25.67
C SER A 91 9.11 -36.58 -25.09
N ILE A 92 9.35 -35.35 -24.66
CA ILE A 92 8.33 -34.44 -24.19
C ILE A 92 7.30 -34.12 -25.29
N ALA A 93 7.74 -34.00 -26.55
CA ALA A 93 6.82 -33.77 -27.66
C ALA A 93 5.84 -34.93 -27.82
N THR A 94 6.34 -36.18 -27.81
CA THR A 94 5.53 -37.39 -27.88
C THR A 94 4.57 -37.51 -26.67
N LEU A 95 5.01 -37.11 -25.50
CA LEU A 95 4.15 -37.06 -24.30
C LEU A 95 3.00 -36.06 -24.47
N LYS A 96 3.28 -34.86 -24.97
CA LYS A 96 2.24 -33.86 -25.27
C LYS A 96 1.19 -34.40 -26.24
N ASP A 97 1.63 -34.98 -27.32
CA ASP A 97 0.75 -35.52 -28.38
C ASP A 97 -0.11 -36.69 -27.84
N ARG A 98 0.50 -37.58 -27.06
CA ARG A 98 -0.21 -38.70 -26.43
C ARG A 98 -1.27 -38.20 -25.47
N ILE A 99 -0.93 -37.27 -24.58
CA ILE A 99 -1.87 -36.71 -23.60
C ILE A 99 -2.99 -35.93 -24.29
N ALA A 100 -2.68 -35.15 -25.32
CA ALA A 100 -3.68 -34.43 -26.09
C ALA A 100 -4.63 -35.38 -26.84
N GLY A 101 -4.09 -36.46 -27.41
CA GLY A 101 -4.86 -37.48 -28.13
C GLY A 101 -5.80 -38.28 -27.24
N GLU A 102 -5.41 -38.61 -26.02
CA GLU A 102 -6.21 -39.38 -25.08
C GLU A 102 -7.35 -38.55 -24.46
N ARG A 103 -7.30 -37.23 -24.52
CA ARG A 103 -8.15 -36.36 -23.69
C ARG A 103 -8.96 -35.31 -24.43
N GLY A 104 -8.70 -35.10 -25.72
CA GLY A 104 -9.44 -34.17 -26.57
C GLY A 104 -9.14 -32.68 -26.31
N GLU A 105 -9.64 -31.83 -27.24
CA GLU A 105 -9.31 -30.39 -27.31
C GLU A 105 -9.57 -29.55 -26.05
N ARG A 106 -10.49 -29.96 -25.21
CA ARG A 106 -10.83 -29.21 -23.97
C ARG A 106 -9.69 -29.11 -22.99
N ARG A 107 -8.66 -29.90 -23.12
CA ARG A 107 -7.55 -30.01 -22.16
C ARG A 107 -6.28 -29.36 -22.65
N THR A 108 -6.17 -29.11 -23.93
CA THR A 108 -5.17 -28.21 -24.47
C THR A 108 -5.38 -26.75 -24.02
N GLN A 109 -6.61 -26.35 -23.66
CA GLN A 109 -6.87 -25.01 -23.11
C GLN A 109 -6.31 -24.85 -21.68
N THR A 110 -6.31 -25.90 -20.90
CA THR A 110 -5.74 -25.88 -19.54
C THR A 110 -4.23 -25.70 -19.56
N PHE A 111 -3.55 -26.08 -20.63
CA PHE A 111 -2.13 -25.85 -20.80
C PHE A 111 -1.76 -24.37 -20.92
N LYS A 112 -2.62 -23.53 -21.48
CA LYS A 112 -2.33 -22.10 -21.61
C LYS A 112 -2.32 -21.37 -20.28
N ASP A 113 -3.16 -21.79 -19.36
CA ASP A 113 -3.26 -21.15 -18.04
C ASP A 113 -2.08 -21.54 -17.14
N VAL A 114 -1.38 -22.63 -17.49
CA VAL A 114 -0.24 -23.16 -16.74
C VAL A 114 1.11 -22.71 -17.34
N ASP A 115 1.14 -22.31 -18.61
CA ASP A 115 2.33 -21.73 -19.25
C ASP A 115 2.76 -20.41 -18.59
N ASN A 116 1.92 -19.84 -17.73
CA ASN A 116 2.20 -18.63 -16.96
C ASN A 116 2.66 -18.92 -15.52
N LEU A 117 3.12 -20.12 -15.21
CA LEU A 117 3.75 -20.37 -13.92
C LEU A 117 5.02 -19.52 -13.79
N PRO A 118 5.03 -18.58 -12.84
CA PRO A 118 6.01 -17.49 -12.86
C PRO A 118 7.44 -17.89 -12.47
N MET A 119 7.63 -19.12 -12.06
CA MET A 119 8.84 -19.54 -11.37
C MET A 119 9.80 -20.34 -12.21
N ILE A 120 9.30 -21.09 -13.18
CA ILE A 120 10.10 -21.70 -14.25
C ILE A 120 9.40 -21.32 -15.55
N PRO A 121 9.84 -20.27 -16.23
CA PRO A 121 9.24 -19.86 -17.50
C PRO A 121 9.28 -21.00 -18.51
N GLY A 122 8.13 -21.31 -19.11
CA GLY A 122 7.96 -22.44 -20.01
C GLY A 122 7.64 -23.78 -19.32
N ALA A 123 7.50 -23.82 -18.00
CA ALA A 123 6.94 -25.00 -17.33
C ALA A 123 5.43 -25.09 -17.61
N THR A 124 4.97 -26.29 -17.94
CA THR A 124 3.56 -26.55 -18.25
C THR A 124 3.06 -27.68 -17.37
N PHE A 125 1.93 -27.50 -16.72
CA PHE A 125 1.26 -28.59 -16.02
C PHE A 125 0.45 -29.40 -17.00
N VAL A 126 0.72 -30.70 -17.06
CA VAL A 126 0.02 -31.63 -17.92
C VAL A 126 -0.85 -32.54 -17.06
N PRO A 127 -2.15 -32.29 -17.00
CA PRO A 127 -3.03 -33.16 -16.23
C PRO A 127 -3.23 -34.50 -16.96
N TYR A 128 -3.14 -35.57 -16.22
CA TYR A 128 -3.44 -36.91 -16.74
C TYR A 128 -4.87 -37.37 -16.41
N SER A 129 -5.62 -36.72 -15.53
CA SER A 129 -7.02 -37.06 -15.22
C SER A 129 -8.04 -36.18 -15.93
N ALA A 130 -9.25 -36.71 -16.15
CA ALA A 130 -10.30 -36.04 -16.91
C ALA A 130 -10.87 -34.77 -16.26
N GLU A 131 -10.58 -34.53 -14.99
CA GLU A 131 -11.30 -33.60 -14.16
C GLU A 131 -10.47 -32.37 -13.77
N LEU A 132 -9.38 -32.11 -14.46
CA LEU A 132 -8.44 -31.10 -14.04
C LEU A 132 -8.84 -29.71 -14.49
N TYR A 133 -9.20 -28.89 -13.55
CA TYR A 133 -9.20 -27.43 -13.67
C TYR A 133 -8.13 -26.89 -12.74
N THR A 134 -7.04 -26.46 -13.35
CA THR A 134 -5.93 -25.93 -12.57
C THR A 134 -6.02 -24.42 -12.50
N THR A 135 -6.21 -23.93 -11.32
CA THR A 135 -5.88 -22.55 -10.98
C THR A 135 -4.88 -22.63 -9.83
N GLY A 136 -3.71 -22.03 -9.99
CA GLY A 136 -2.83 -21.81 -8.86
C GLY A 136 -1.66 -22.78 -8.67
N TYR A 137 -1.05 -23.31 -9.73
CA TYR A 137 0.24 -23.97 -9.60
C TYR A 137 1.37 -22.95 -9.78
N TRP A 138 2.35 -23.04 -8.90
CA TRP A 138 3.60 -22.31 -9.05
C TRP A 138 4.76 -23.19 -8.58
N MET A 139 5.95 -22.87 -9.04
CA MET A 139 7.16 -23.58 -8.69
C MET A 139 8.30 -22.61 -8.40
N ALA A 140 9.00 -22.83 -7.30
CA ALA A 140 10.11 -22.00 -6.87
C ALA A 140 11.28 -22.84 -6.40
N PRO A 141 12.53 -22.45 -6.68
CA PRO A 141 13.66 -22.93 -5.91
C PRO A 141 13.47 -22.57 -4.44
N ALA A 142 13.62 -23.54 -3.54
CA ALA A 142 13.52 -23.29 -2.11
C ALA A 142 14.54 -22.23 -1.69
N GLY A 143 14.08 -21.15 -1.08
CA GLY A 143 14.93 -20.06 -0.59
C GLY A 143 15.60 -19.17 -1.63
N SER A 144 15.37 -19.38 -2.95
CA SER A 144 16.07 -18.63 -4.01
C SER A 144 15.30 -17.41 -4.54
N LEU A 145 14.06 -17.19 -4.11
CA LEU A 145 13.23 -16.10 -4.61
C LEU A 145 13.25 -14.86 -3.73
N VAL A 146 13.50 -15.02 -2.45
CA VAL A 146 13.72 -13.89 -1.56
C VAL A 146 14.94 -13.14 -2.04
N SER A 147 14.78 -11.85 -2.39
CA SER A 147 15.89 -11.03 -2.89
C SER A 147 17.01 -10.87 -1.84
N GLY A 148 16.61 -10.85 -0.58
CA GLY A 148 17.49 -10.59 0.57
C GLY A 148 17.86 -9.12 0.73
N THR A 149 17.33 -8.23 -0.12
CA THR A 149 17.57 -6.77 -0.05
C THR A 149 16.57 -6.06 0.85
N LEU A 150 15.41 -6.67 1.11
CA LEU A 150 14.37 -6.17 2.03
C LEU A 150 14.21 -7.10 3.24
N PRO A 151 13.62 -6.60 4.34
CA PRO A 151 13.17 -7.46 5.43
C PRO A 151 12.18 -8.50 4.92
N THR A 152 12.34 -9.75 5.37
CA THR A 152 11.45 -10.85 4.99
C THR A 152 10.53 -11.23 6.14
N LEU A 153 9.24 -11.07 5.95
CA LEU A 153 8.21 -11.49 6.88
C LEU A 153 7.78 -12.92 6.56
N TYR A 154 8.09 -13.83 7.45
CA TYR A 154 7.64 -15.21 7.40
C TYR A 154 6.32 -15.34 8.17
N ILE A 155 5.37 -16.04 7.58
CA ILE A 155 4.07 -16.33 8.19
C ILE A 155 3.78 -17.81 8.00
N ARG A 156 3.41 -18.48 9.09
CA ARG A 156 3.01 -19.88 9.11
C ARG A 156 1.64 -20.00 9.74
N THR A 157 0.64 -20.34 8.95
CA THR A 157 -0.72 -20.59 9.44
C THR A 157 -0.81 -21.91 10.16
N GLN A 158 -1.71 -22.02 11.10
CA GLN A 158 -1.94 -23.28 11.81
C GLN A 158 -2.30 -24.39 10.83
N GLY A 159 -1.49 -25.45 10.83
CA GLY A 159 -1.68 -26.60 9.91
C GLY A 159 -1.44 -26.28 8.43
N GLY A 160 -0.76 -25.18 8.09
CA GLY A 160 -0.48 -24.79 6.70
C GLY A 160 -1.73 -24.40 5.90
N GLN A 161 -2.82 -24.03 6.58
CA GLN A 161 -4.11 -23.72 5.93
C GLN A 161 -4.04 -22.46 5.08
N ASP A 162 -4.77 -22.46 3.97
CA ASP A 162 -4.94 -21.30 3.12
C ASP A 162 -5.85 -20.24 3.75
N ILE A 163 -5.55 -18.97 3.49
CA ILE A 163 -6.32 -17.83 3.97
C ILE A 163 -7.41 -17.52 2.95
N THR A 164 -8.61 -18.01 3.19
CA THR A 164 -9.74 -17.92 2.25
C THR A 164 -10.83 -16.92 2.67
N SER A 165 -10.78 -16.39 3.89
CA SER A 165 -11.81 -15.52 4.45
C SER A 165 -11.32 -14.09 4.69
N LYS A 166 -12.21 -13.10 4.46
CA LYS A 166 -12.03 -11.70 4.88
C LYS A 166 -12.58 -11.41 6.28
N THR A 167 -13.40 -12.27 6.81
CA THR A 167 -14.08 -12.07 8.10
C THR A 167 -13.49 -12.94 9.19
N GLU A 168 -13.15 -14.18 8.89
CA GLU A 168 -12.63 -15.13 9.85
C GLU A 168 -11.11 -15.05 9.94
N TYR A 169 -10.60 -14.90 11.16
CA TYR A 169 -9.17 -14.94 11.42
C TYR A 169 -8.68 -16.38 11.56
N LEU A 170 -7.61 -16.69 10.86
CA LEU A 170 -6.85 -17.92 11.00
C LEU A 170 -5.69 -17.71 11.96
N ALA A 171 -5.50 -18.63 12.90
CA ALA A 171 -4.34 -18.60 13.79
C ALA A 171 -3.05 -18.86 12.99
N ALA A 172 -2.02 -18.13 13.31
CA ALA A 172 -0.73 -18.19 12.63
C ALA A 172 0.41 -17.78 13.57
N GLU A 173 1.60 -17.99 13.11
CA GLU A 173 2.85 -17.50 13.69
C GLU A 173 3.59 -16.65 12.67
N ALA A 174 4.37 -15.68 13.12
CA ALA A 174 5.16 -14.84 12.24
C ALA A 174 6.51 -14.46 12.86
N TRP A 175 7.51 -14.30 12.00
CA TRP A 175 8.80 -13.71 12.37
C TRP A 175 9.33 -12.88 11.21
N LEU A 176 10.16 -11.89 11.55
CA LEU A 176 10.73 -10.95 10.60
C LEU A 176 12.26 -11.06 10.60
N VAL A 177 12.82 -11.36 9.45
CA VAL A 177 14.26 -11.47 9.24
C VAL A 177 14.78 -10.23 8.53
N PRO A 178 15.78 -9.52 9.07
CA PRO A 178 16.36 -8.35 8.41
C PRO A 178 17.09 -8.74 7.11
N PRO A 179 17.29 -7.78 6.18
CA PRO A 179 18.03 -8.03 4.95
C PRO A 179 19.49 -8.44 5.23
N LYS A 180 20.06 -9.28 4.36
CA LYS A 180 21.43 -9.83 4.51
C LYS A 180 22.50 -8.76 4.34
N ASP A 181 22.31 -7.87 3.37
CA ASP A 181 23.24 -6.77 3.05
C ASP A 181 22.47 -5.45 3.13
N ARG A 182 22.76 -4.68 4.17
CA ARG A 182 22.04 -3.43 4.45
C ARG A 182 22.73 -2.22 3.82
N PRO A 183 22.16 -1.58 2.79
CA PRO A 183 22.36 -0.15 2.61
C PRO A 183 21.48 0.55 3.67
N SER A 184 22.09 1.33 4.56
CA SER A 184 21.37 2.13 5.55
C SER A 184 20.38 3.06 4.84
N LEU A 185 19.08 2.77 4.91
CA LEU A 185 18.02 3.64 4.38
C LEU A 185 17.72 4.85 5.29
N SER A 186 18.34 4.92 6.45
CA SER A 186 18.21 6.07 7.36
C SER A 186 19.52 6.32 8.11
N GLY A 187 19.98 7.55 8.10
CA GLY A 187 21.17 8.01 8.85
C GLY A 187 20.96 8.11 10.38
N THR A 188 20.25 7.16 10.99
CA THR A 188 20.06 7.08 12.43
C THR A 188 20.45 5.71 12.93
N GLU A 189 21.53 5.66 13.71
CA GLU A 189 22.16 4.46 14.31
C GLU A 189 21.28 3.66 15.30
N THR A 190 20.00 3.98 15.47
CA THR A 190 19.10 3.29 16.41
C THR A 190 18.22 2.21 15.74
N ALA A 191 18.41 1.94 14.46
CA ALA A 191 17.57 1.05 13.65
C ALA A 191 17.81 -0.46 13.88
N ASP A 192 18.86 -0.87 14.59
CA ASP A 192 19.32 -2.27 14.65
C ASP A 192 18.43 -3.24 15.44
N ARG A 193 17.43 -2.75 16.18
CA ARG A 193 16.55 -3.63 16.99
C ARG A 193 15.14 -3.79 16.46
N ASP A 194 14.66 -2.88 15.63
CA ASP A 194 13.26 -2.84 15.19
C ASP A 194 13.01 -3.57 13.86
N ASP A 195 14.07 -4.06 13.20
CA ASP A 195 13.98 -4.76 11.92
C ASP A 195 13.88 -6.29 12.08
N ALA A 196 13.92 -6.80 13.29
CA ALA A 196 13.72 -8.21 13.61
C ALA A 196 12.54 -8.36 14.57
N MET A 197 11.73 -9.37 14.36
CA MET A 197 10.60 -9.72 15.22
C MET A 197 10.57 -11.24 15.37
N GLY A 198 10.95 -11.74 16.55
CA GLY A 198 11.04 -13.18 16.78
C GLY A 198 12.05 -13.87 15.84
N ASP A 199 12.00 -15.18 15.85
CA ASP A 199 12.71 -16.08 14.94
C ASP A 199 11.83 -17.33 14.70
N GLU A 200 12.30 -18.28 13.90
CA GLU A 200 11.54 -19.49 13.60
C GLU A 200 11.30 -20.38 14.82
N GLU A 201 12.20 -20.35 15.82
CA GLU A 201 12.08 -21.12 17.06
C GLU A 201 11.17 -20.39 18.09
N HIS A 202 11.12 -19.06 18.01
CA HIS A 202 10.34 -18.19 18.92
C HIS A 202 9.50 -17.18 18.11
N PRO A 203 8.52 -17.65 17.30
CA PRO A 203 7.71 -16.77 16.47
C PRO A 203 6.70 -15.98 17.29
N ALA A 204 6.30 -14.81 16.79
CA ALA A 204 5.19 -14.04 17.35
C ALA A 204 3.85 -14.69 16.99
N THR A 205 2.94 -14.79 17.96
CA THR A 205 1.58 -15.26 17.72
C THR A 205 0.80 -14.24 16.91
N LEU A 206 0.20 -14.68 15.81
CA LEU A 206 -0.50 -13.89 14.83
C LEU A 206 -1.89 -14.48 14.54
N TYR A 207 -2.84 -13.62 14.21
CA TYR A 207 -4.10 -13.95 13.57
C TYR A 207 -4.14 -13.22 12.23
N ILE A 208 -4.43 -13.96 11.15
CA ILE A 208 -4.38 -13.44 9.78
C ILE A 208 -5.71 -13.71 9.06
N ARG A 209 -6.13 -12.77 8.23
CA ARG A 209 -7.28 -12.92 7.32
C ARG A 209 -7.09 -12.09 6.06
N GLY A 210 -7.89 -12.33 5.06
CA GLY A 210 -7.97 -11.47 3.88
C GLY A 210 -8.45 -10.06 4.21
N ARG A 211 -8.17 -9.10 3.32
CA ARG A 211 -8.67 -7.72 3.37
C ARG A 211 -8.97 -7.17 1.98
N GLY A 212 -9.57 -5.98 1.94
CA GLY A 212 -9.94 -5.29 0.70
C GLY A 212 -11.24 -5.80 0.12
N ASN A 213 -11.78 -5.11 -0.86
CA ASN A 213 -12.96 -5.48 -1.61
C ASN A 213 -12.54 -5.99 -2.99
N TYR A 214 -12.32 -5.09 -3.95
CA TYR A 214 -11.88 -5.43 -5.29
C TYR A 214 -10.53 -6.15 -5.30
N THR A 215 -9.55 -5.67 -4.54
CA THR A 215 -8.21 -6.28 -4.45
C THR A 215 -8.22 -7.71 -3.90
N TRP A 216 -9.22 -8.07 -3.09
CA TRP A 216 -9.39 -9.45 -2.62
C TRP A 216 -10.05 -10.36 -3.66
N THR A 217 -11.07 -9.86 -4.38
CA THR A 217 -11.86 -10.68 -5.31
C THR A 217 -11.25 -10.73 -6.71
N GLY A 218 -10.64 -9.62 -7.16
CA GLY A 218 -10.18 -9.44 -8.53
C GLY A 218 -8.77 -9.94 -8.83
N PHE A 219 -7.95 -10.23 -7.83
CA PHE A 219 -6.54 -10.58 -8.03
C PHE A 219 -6.16 -11.85 -7.27
N GLU A 220 -5.19 -12.59 -7.80
CA GLU A 220 -4.63 -13.78 -7.14
C GLU A 220 -3.67 -13.40 -6.01
N LYS A 221 -2.87 -12.36 -6.19
CA LYS A 221 -2.00 -11.80 -5.16
C LYS A 221 -2.85 -11.07 -4.12
N LYS A 222 -3.09 -11.71 -2.99
CA LYS A 222 -4.07 -11.27 -1.98
C LYS A 222 -3.47 -10.33 -0.94
N PRO A 223 -4.18 -9.26 -0.57
CA PRO A 223 -3.84 -8.44 0.59
C PRO A 223 -4.36 -9.07 1.89
N TYR A 224 -3.65 -8.83 3.02
CA TYR A 224 -3.97 -9.45 4.31
C TYR A 224 -4.12 -8.44 5.44
N ARG A 225 -4.93 -8.78 6.43
CA ARG A 225 -5.03 -8.12 7.72
C ARG A 225 -4.31 -8.95 8.78
N LEU A 226 -3.40 -8.32 9.50
CA LEU A 226 -2.62 -8.95 10.57
C LEU A 226 -3.10 -8.43 11.93
N LYS A 227 -3.29 -9.37 12.90
CA LYS A 227 -3.59 -9.06 14.29
C LYS A 227 -2.68 -9.89 15.20
N PHE A 228 -1.65 -9.27 15.73
CA PHE A 228 -0.76 -9.91 16.70
C PHE A 228 -1.43 -10.09 18.07
N ALA A 229 -1.09 -11.16 18.79
CA ALA A 229 -1.55 -11.36 20.16
C ALA A 229 -1.04 -10.25 21.08
N GLU A 230 0.22 -9.87 20.91
CA GLU A 230 0.87 -8.78 21.63
C GLU A 230 1.27 -7.64 20.69
N LYS A 231 1.44 -6.42 21.23
CA LYS A 231 1.92 -5.28 20.43
C LYS A 231 3.33 -5.56 19.91
N GLN A 232 3.52 -5.41 18.62
CA GLN A 232 4.81 -5.53 17.95
C GLN A 232 5.28 -4.15 17.46
N ARG A 233 6.55 -3.83 17.71
CA ARG A 233 7.26 -2.74 17.04
C ARG A 233 7.92 -3.34 15.81
N ILE A 234 7.56 -2.89 14.62
CA ILE A 234 8.02 -3.48 13.36
C ILE A 234 8.51 -2.36 12.45
N LEU A 235 9.74 -2.46 11.95
CA LEU A 235 10.32 -1.57 10.94
C LEU A 235 10.15 -0.07 11.29
N GLY A 236 10.44 0.29 12.53
CA GLY A 236 10.34 1.66 13.02
C GLY A 236 8.92 2.19 13.24
N MET A 237 7.90 1.39 12.98
CA MET A 237 6.51 1.75 13.27
C MET A 237 6.20 1.59 14.76
N PRO A 238 5.36 2.45 15.36
CA PRO A 238 4.96 2.34 16.75
C PRO A 238 4.36 0.98 17.12
N PRO A 239 4.49 0.54 18.38
CA PRO A 239 3.99 -0.75 18.82
C PRO A 239 2.49 -0.90 18.60
N SER A 240 2.09 -1.87 17.80
CA SER A 240 0.68 -2.16 17.50
C SER A 240 0.42 -3.66 17.40
N LYS A 241 -0.83 -4.05 17.65
CA LYS A 241 -1.32 -5.39 17.33
C LYS A 241 -1.80 -5.49 15.88
N HIS A 242 -2.09 -4.37 15.21
CA HIS A 242 -2.81 -4.33 13.95
C HIS A 242 -1.98 -3.73 12.82
N PHE A 243 -1.79 -4.52 11.76
CA PHE A 243 -1.14 -4.11 10.53
C PHE A 243 -1.92 -4.65 9.31
N ALA A 244 -1.58 -4.14 8.14
CA ALA A 244 -2.06 -4.65 6.86
C ALA A 244 -0.87 -4.96 5.96
N LEU A 245 -0.98 -6.03 5.16
CA LEU A 245 -0.11 -6.31 4.03
C LEU A 245 -0.83 -5.88 2.76
N MET A 246 -0.34 -4.82 2.14
CA MET A 246 -0.84 -4.30 0.87
C MET A 246 -0.14 -5.05 -0.26
N ALA A 247 -0.92 -5.69 -1.13
CA ALA A 247 -0.38 -6.55 -2.19
C ALA A 247 0.06 -5.77 -3.44
N GLY A 248 -0.57 -4.62 -3.72
CA GLY A 248 -0.28 -3.79 -4.89
C GLY A 248 -0.53 -4.48 -6.24
N ALA A 249 -1.40 -5.51 -6.28
CA ALA A 249 -1.70 -6.26 -7.50
C ALA A 249 -2.46 -5.44 -8.56
N ASP A 250 -3.14 -4.41 -8.13
CA ASP A 250 -3.88 -3.45 -8.95
C ASP A 250 -3.04 -2.25 -9.42
N ASP A 251 -1.79 -2.14 -8.96
CA ASP A 251 -0.91 -1.01 -9.24
C ASP A 251 0.09 -1.31 -10.35
N ASP A 252 -0.26 -0.94 -11.58
CA ASP A 252 0.57 -1.06 -12.77
C ASP A 252 1.76 -0.07 -12.83
N LEU A 253 1.87 0.84 -11.86
CA LEU A 253 3.02 1.75 -11.67
C LEU A 253 4.04 1.20 -10.66
N GLY A 254 4.12 -0.11 -10.51
CA GLY A 254 5.14 -0.77 -9.70
C GLY A 254 4.88 -0.69 -8.20
N GLN A 255 3.63 -0.68 -7.79
CA GLN A 255 3.19 -0.56 -6.39
C GLN A 255 3.58 0.79 -5.74
N LEU A 256 3.80 1.85 -6.55
CA LEU A 256 4.26 3.16 -6.07
C LEU A 256 3.15 4.16 -5.78
N ARG A 257 1.88 3.90 -6.18
CA ARG A 257 0.76 4.83 -5.95
C ARG A 257 0.51 5.08 -4.46
N ASN A 258 0.35 4.02 -3.69
CA ASN A 258 0.15 4.15 -2.25
C ASN A 258 1.36 4.77 -1.52
N PRO A 259 2.62 4.33 -1.75
CA PRO A 259 3.78 5.00 -1.20
C PRO A 259 3.85 6.49 -1.52
N LEU A 260 3.55 6.89 -2.76
CA LEU A 260 3.54 8.30 -3.16
C LEU A 260 2.48 9.10 -2.40
N GLY A 261 1.25 8.59 -2.34
CA GLY A 261 0.15 9.26 -1.65
C GLY A 261 0.40 9.42 -0.15
N PHE A 262 0.90 8.37 0.50
CA PHE A 262 1.25 8.44 1.92
C PHE A 262 2.44 9.36 2.18
N GLU A 263 3.42 9.42 1.29
CA GLU A 263 4.56 10.33 1.46
C GLU A 263 4.15 11.79 1.34
N ILE A 264 3.35 12.14 0.33
CA ILE A 264 2.81 13.50 0.22
C ILE A 264 1.98 13.84 1.46
N ALA A 265 1.08 12.95 1.86
CA ALA A 265 0.19 13.19 2.99
C ALA A 265 0.94 13.32 4.32
N ARG A 266 1.97 12.51 4.55
CA ARG A 266 2.79 12.57 5.76
C ARG A 266 3.45 13.93 5.99
N HIS A 267 3.75 14.66 4.92
CA HIS A 267 4.36 15.98 4.97
C HIS A 267 3.35 17.13 4.84
N LEU A 268 2.25 16.90 4.16
CA LEU A 268 1.27 17.94 3.85
C LEU A 268 0.10 17.96 4.83
N VAL A 269 -0.44 16.80 5.20
CA VAL A 269 -1.67 16.72 6.00
C VAL A 269 -1.36 16.87 7.49
N HIS A 270 -2.10 17.76 8.13
CA HIS A 270 -2.02 17.92 9.58
C HIS A 270 -2.68 16.75 10.28
N GLY A 271 -1.93 16.09 11.15
CA GLY A 271 -2.39 14.90 11.86
C GLY A 271 -1.56 13.66 11.50
N TRP A 272 -2.09 12.50 11.87
CA TRP A 272 -1.40 11.23 11.65
C TRP A 272 -1.68 10.69 10.23
N THR A 273 -0.64 10.21 9.59
CA THR A 273 -0.72 9.45 8.33
C THR A 273 -0.12 8.06 8.54
N PRO A 274 -0.76 6.99 8.06
CA PRO A 274 -0.21 5.63 8.16
C PRO A 274 1.19 5.53 7.55
N ARG A 275 2.09 4.85 8.26
CA ARG A 275 3.40 4.47 7.72
C ARG A 275 3.26 3.16 6.97
N MET A 276 4.06 3.00 5.91
CA MET A 276 4.18 1.74 5.20
C MET A 276 5.65 1.43 4.91
N GLN A 277 5.99 0.14 4.99
CA GLN A 277 7.35 -0.35 4.80
C GLN A 277 7.34 -1.53 3.83
N PRO A 278 8.24 -1.54 2.83
CA PRO A 278 8.34 -2.66 1.91
C PRO A 278 8.91 -3.89 2.64
N VAL A 279 8.29 -5.03 2.40
CA VAL A 279 8.72 -6.33 2.92
C VAL A 279 8.55 -7.40 1.87
N GLU A 280 9.41 -8.38 1.87
CA GLU A 280 9.17 -9.63 1.18
C GLU A 280 8.36 -10.55 2.08
N VAL A 281 7.45 -11.35 1.54
CA VAL A 281 6.59 -12.22 2.34
C VAL A 281 6.74 -13.67 1.92
N VAL A 282 6.95 -14.52 2.92
CA VAL A 282 6.91 -15.98 2.79
C VAL A 282 5.74 -16.50 3.64
N LEU A 283 4.76 -17.09 2.99
CA LEU A 283 3.57 -17.65 3.63
C LEU A 283 3.59 -19.18 3.49
N ASN A 284 3.57 -19.89 4.61
CA ASN A 284 3.62 -21.35 4.66
C ASN A 284 4.80 -21.95 3.86
N GLY A 285 5.99 -21.33 3.98
CA GLY A 285 7.17 -21.74 3.22
C GLY A 285 7.21 -21.27 1.76
N ARG A 286 6.14 -20.66 1.25
CA ARG A 286 6.02 -20.16 -0.10
C ARG A 286 6.32 -18.67 -0.16
N TYR A 287 7.24 -18.26 -1.02
CA TYR A 287 7.44 -16.85 -1.34
C TYR A 287 6.22 -16.31 -2.11
N ILE A 288 5.56 -15.31 -1.55
CA ILE A 288 4.37 -14.69 -2.15
C ILE A 288 4.61 -13.26 -2.63
N GLY A 289 5.87 -12.81 -2.61
CA GLY A 289 6.28 -11.58 -3.29
C GLY A 289 6.55 -10.38 -2.40
N LEU A 290 6.66 -9.23 -3.06
CA LEU A 290 6.81 -7.91 -2.46
C LEU A 290 5.47 -7.40 -1.95
N TYR A 291 5.42 -6.98 -0.70
CA TYR A 291 4.27 -6.36 -0.05
C TYR A 291 4.69 -5.07 0.65
N PHE A 292 3.71 -4.24 0.99
CA PHE A 292 3.93 -3.14 1.92
C PHE A 292 3.22 -3.43 3.23
N LEU A 293 4.00 -3.58 4.30
CA LEU A 293 3.49 -3.66 5.67
C LEU A 293 3.08 -2.26 6.12
N THR A 294 1.81 -2.08 6.46
CA THR A 294 1.18 -0.77 6.65
C THR A 294 0.45 -0.71 7.98
N GLU A 295 0.56 0.41 8.68
CA GLU A 295 -0.26 0.70 9.86
C GLU A 295 -1.75 0.77 9.46
N THR A 296 -2.62 0.31 10.34
CA THR A 296 -4.08 0.41 10.12
C THR A 296 -4.66 1.65 10.78
N ILE A 297 -5.66 2.25 10.16
CA ILE A 297 -6.39 3.38 10.70
C ILE A 297 -7.15 2.94 11.97
N ARG A 298 -6.89 3.66 13.08
CA ARG A 298 -7.51 3.42 14.40
C ARG A 298 -7.36 4.65 15.27
N ILE A 299 -8.23 4.78 16.25
CA ILE A 299 -8.03 5.69 17.37
C ILE A 299 -6.97 5.08 18.30
N ALA A 300 -5.91 5.82 18.56
CA ALA A 300 -4.85 5.49 19.50
C ALA A 300 -3.95 6.72 19.69
N SER A 301 -3.27 6.81 20.83
CA SER A 301 -2.39 7.95 21.18
C SER A 301 -1.21 8.14 20.24
N ASP A 302 -0.82 7.13 19.47
CA ASP A 302 0.25 7.15 18.47
C ASP A 302 -0.28 7.19 17.03
N ARG A 303 -1.59 7.39 16.86
CA ARG A 303 -2.31 7.44 15.57
C ARG A 303 -3.31 8.58 15.56
N ILE A 304 -4.61 8.29 15.50
CA ILE A 304 -5.66 9.30 15.69
C ILE A 304 -5.83 9.48 17.21
N ASP A 305 -5.25 10.55 17.75
CA ASP A 305 -5.21 10.82 19.18
C ASP A 305 -6.46 11.64 19.60
N ILE A 306 -7.58 10.92 19.72
CA ILE A 306 -8.84 11.44 20.25
C ILE A 306 -9.40 10.47 21.29
N ALA A 307 -10.29 10.94 22.14
CA ALA A 307 -10.98 10.08 23.10
C ALA A 307 -11.99 9.17 22.38
N GLU A 308 -11.95 7.86 22.62
CA GLU A 308 -12.99 6.93 22.13
C GLU A 308 -14.26 7.09 22.95
N GLN A 309 -15.42 6.93 22.30
CA GLN A 309 -16.69 6.76 23.00
C GLN A 309 -17.08 5.27 23.04
N PRO A 310 -17.84 4.84 24.07
CA PRO A 310 -18.32 3.46 24.15
C PRO A 310 -19.27 3.08 23.01
N ASP A 311 -19.24 1.81 22.63
CA ASP A 311 -20.27 1.22 21.78
C ASP A 311 -21.65 1.28 22.44
N ASN A 312 -22.69 1.52 21.63
CA ASN A 312 -24.10 1.51 22.07
C ASN A 312 -24.38 2.45 23.26
N LEU A 313 -23.74 3.62 23.29
CA LEU A 313 -23.94 4.61 24.37
C LEU A 313 -25.36 5.16 24.29
N THR A 314 -26.17 4.91 25.34
CA THR A 314 -27.61 5.33 25.39
C THR A 314 -27.85 6.65 26.09
N GLU A 315 -26.88 7.15 26.84
CA GLU A 315 -26.94 8.43 27.56
C GLU A 315 -25.54 9.00 27.73
N GLY A 316 -25.41 10.32 27.76
CA GLY A 316 -24.12 11.02 27.92
C GLY A 316 -23.73 11.82 26.69
N ASP A 317 -22.45 12.22 26.64
CA ASP A 317 -21.91 13.02 25.55
C ASP A 317 -21.53 12.12 24.35
N VAL A 318 -22.16 12.39 23.22
CA VAL A 318 -21.88 11.72 21.92
C VAL A 318 -21.22 12.66 20.92
N SER A 319 -20.74 13.84 21.36
CA SER A 319 -20.20 14.87 20.48
C SER A 319 -18.88 14.48 19.81
N GLY A 320 -18.15 13.53 20.36
CA GLY A 320 -16.83 13.12 19.85
C GLY A 320 -16.52 11.65 20.01
N GLY A 321 -15.26 11.31 19.70
CA GLY A 321 -14.81 9.92 19.66
C GLY A 321 -15.22 9.20 18.37
N TRP A 322 -15.46 9.96 17.31
CA TRP A 322 -15.89 9.43 16.02
C TRP A 322 -14.72 9.17 15.09
N LEU A 323 -14.71 7.98 14.50
CA LEU A 323 -13.94 7.64 13.32
C LEU A 323 -14.88 7.03 12.28
N VAL A 324 -15.02 7.70 11.15
CA VAL A 324 -15.94 7.30 10.09
C VAL A 324 -15.24 7.28 8.73
N GLU A 325 -15.84 6.61 7.77
CA GLU A 325 -15.37 6.48 6.40
C GLU A 325 -16.54 6.73 5.43
N VAL A 326 -16.34 7.61 4.47
CA VAL A 326 -17.18 7.63 3.29
C VAL A 326 -16.77 6.44 2.43
N ASP A 327 -17.67 5.49 2.26
CA ASP A 327 -17.43 4.28 1.49
C ASP A 327 -18.71 3.80 0.78
N ASN A 328 -18.94 4.33 -0.40
CA ASN A 328 -20.15 4.07 -1.19
C ASN A 328 -20.16 2.69 -1.89
N TYR A 329 -19.19 1.82 -1.59
CA TYR A 329 -19.14 0.43 -2.07
C TYR A 329 -19.52 -0.58 -1.00
N ASN A 330 -19.47 -0.17 0.24
CA ASN A 330 -19.45 -1.10 1.35
C ASN A 330 -20.86 -1.42 1.84
N THR A 331 -21.12 -2.71 2.05
CA THR A 331 -22.33 -3.18 2.73
C THR A 331 -22.22 -3.14 4.27
N SER A 332 -21.13 -2.57 4.80
CA SER A 332 -20.95 -2.37 6.25
C SER A 332 -22.05 -1.49 6.83
N PRO A 333 -22.32 -1.59 8.14
CA PRO A 333 -23.25 -0.69 8.79
C PRO A 333 -22.86 0.78 8.59
N HIS A 334 -23.79 1.59 8.08
CA HIS A 334 -23.58 2.99 7.75
C HIS A 334 -24.84 3.82 8.01
N ILE A 335 -24.67 5.12 8.13
CA ILE A 335 -25.77 6.08 7.95
C ILE A 335 -25.80 6.57 6.50
N SER A 336 -26.94 7.08 6.06
CA SER A 336 -27.14 7.49 4.67
C SER A 336 -27.73 8.90 4.61
N VAL A 337 -27.08 9.80 3.83
CA VAL A 337 -27.53 11.19 3.67
C VAL A 337 -27.64 11.52 2.19
N SER A 338 -28.86 11.88 1.72
CA SER A 338 -29.07 12.27 0.33
C SER A 338 -28.61 13.71 0.08
N PHE A 339 -27.91 13.93 -1.02
CA PHE A 339 -27.46 15.21 -1.51
C PHE A 339 -28.27 15.60 -2.77
N PRO A 340 -28.67 16.88 -2.95
CA PRO A 340 -29.61 17.29 -3.99
C PRO A 340 -29.18 17.01 -5.43
N ASP A 341 -27.89 17.02 -5.70
CA ASP A 341 -27.31 16.89 -7.05
C ASP A 341 -26.54 15.58 -7.26
N LYS A 342 -26.62 14.66 -6.31
CA LYS A 342 -25.96 13.35 -6.39
C LYS A 342 -26.96 12.26 -6.75
N SER A 343 -26.53 11.29 -7.56
CA SER A 343 -27.38 10.18 -8.01
C SER A 343 -27.65 9.16 -6.91
N GLN A 344 -26.74 9.07 -5.94
CA GLN A 344 -26.84 8.20 -4.78
C GLN A 344 -26.60 8.98 -3.49
N PRO A 345 -27.08 8.48 -2.34
CA PRO A 345 -26.78 9.09 -1.07
C PRO A 345 -25.32 8.89 -0.67
N LEU A 346 -24.79 9.80 0.12
CA LEU A 346 -23.53 9.59 0.83
C LEU A 346 -23.71 8.52 1.89
N TRP A 347 -22.90 7.47 1.85
CA TRP A 347 -22.83 6.45 2.90
C TRP A 347 -21.65 6.75 3.82
N VAL A 348 -21.94 6.84 5.10
CA VAL A 348 -20.96 7.09 6.15
C VAL A 348 -20.88 5.85 7.04
N THR A 349 -19.89 5.03 6.76
CA THR A 349 -19.56 3.85 7.55
C THR A 349 -18.86 4.28 8.85
N TYR A 350 -19.25 3.71 9.97
CA TYR A 350 -18.62 4.02 11.25
C TYR A 350 -17.67 2.91 11.70
N HIS A 351 -16.51 3.32 12.24
CA HIS A 351 -15.45 2.44 12.72
C HIS A 351 -15.19 2.57 14.22
N SER A 352 -15.49 3.74 14.77
CA SER A 352 -15.52 3.99 16.21
C SER A 352 -16.61 5.03 16.49
N PRO A 353 -17.60 4.68 17.27
CA PRO A 353 -17.91 3.34 17.85
C PRO A 353 -18.12 2.26 16.76
N GLU A 354 -17.89 0.97 17.09
CA GLU A 354 -18.10 -0.15 16.15
C GLU A 354 -19.61 -0.50 16.03
N SER A 355 -20.42 -0.12 17.03
CA SER A 355 -21.88 -0.26 17.00
C SER A 355 -22.57 0.95 17.66
N LEU A 356 -23.67 1.39 17.07
CA LEU A 356 -24.36 2.61 17.47
C LEU A 356 -25.67 2.33 18.20
N SER A 357 -25.89 3.05 19.29
CA SER A 357 -27.24 3.24 19.85
C SER A 357 -28.07 4.19 18.97
N THR A 358 -29.37 4.34 19.27
CA THR A 358 -30.22 5.34 18.63
C THR A 358 -29.66 6.76 18.83
N LEU A 359 -29.21 7.08 20.06
CA LEU A 359 -28.64 8.40 20.38
C LEU A 359 -27.42 8.71 19.50
N GLN A 360 -26.50 7.75 19.35
CA GLN A 360 -25.32 7.90 18.53
C GLN A 360 -25.65 7.97 17.04
N SER A 361 -26.56 7.14 16.57
CA SER A 361 -27.01 7.15 15.17
C SER A 361 -27.69 8.46 14.80
N ASP A 362 -28.57 8.95 15.65
CA ASP A 362 -29.28 10.24 15.45
C ASP A 362 -28.29 11.41 15.41
N TYR A 363 -27.29 11.41 16.30
CA TYR A 363 -26.24 12.42 16.30
C TYR A 363 -25.43 12.40 15.00
N LEU A 364 -24.93 11.23 14.59
CA LEU A 364 -24.15 11.10 13.37
C LEU A 364 -24.97 11.52 12.13
N GLN A 365 -26.22 11.07 12.03
CA GLN A 365 -27.16 11.46 10.98
C GLN A 365 -27.38 12.99 10.95
N GLN A 366 -27.55 13.60 12.12
CA GLN A 366 -27.70 15.06 12.26
C GLN A 366 -26.45 15.79 11.78
N GLN A 367 -25.24 15.35 12.16
CA GLN A 367 -23.99 16.00 11.78
C GLN A 367 -23.83 16.07 10.26
N PHE A 368 -24.01 14.95 9.56
CA PHE A 368 -23.89 14.94 8.10
C PHE A 368 -25.06 15.63 7.38
N THR A 369 -26.22 15.70 8.00
CA THR A 369 -27.34 16.54 7.53
C THR A 369 -26.99 18.03 7.63
N LEU A 370 -26.41 18.47 8.76
CA LEU A 370 -25.95 19.86 8.93
C LEU A 370 -24.85 20.21 7.93
N ILE A 371 -23.90 19.30 7.66
CA ILE A 371 -22.87 19.49 6.63
C ILE A 371 -23.52 19.67 5.25
N ARG A 372 -24.44 18.79 4.85
CA ARG A 372 -25.20 18.94 3.60
C ARG A 372 -25.88 20.31 3.52
N ASP A 373 -26.61 20.71 4.55
CA ASP A 373 -27.37 21.95 4.56
C ASP A 373 -26.45 23.18 4.49
N ALA A 374 -25.31 23.14 5.19
CA ALA A 374 -24.30 24.20 5.14
C ALA A 374 -23.67 24.35 3.74
N LEU A 375 -23.50 23.27 3.01
CA LEU A 375 -22.91 23.28 1.66
C LEU A 375 -23.91 23.67 0.56
N TYR A 376 -25.18 23.27 0.68
CA TYR A 376 -26.19 23.47 -0.35
C TYR A 376 -27.12 24.65 -0.10
N GLN A 377 -27.26 25.08 1.14
CA GLN A 377 -28.14 26.19 1.54
C GLN A 377 -27.43 27.15 2.52
N PRO A 378 -26.23 27.65 2.19
CA PRO A 378 -25.38 28.38 3.15
C PRO A 378 -26.06 29.63 3.75
N SER A 379 -27.00 30.27 3.03
CA SER A 379 -27.71 31.45 3.50
C SER A 379 -28.79 31.15 4.54
N THR A 380 -29.25 29.90 4.64
CA THR A 380 -30.32 29.47 5.56
C THR A 380 -29.89 28.36 6.52
N ALA A 381 -28.70 27.83 6.35
CA ALA A 381 -28.15 26.81 7.24
C ALA A 381 -28.02 27.32 8.67
N SER A 382 -28.36 26.48 9.63
CA SER A 382 -28.30 26.81 11.06
C SER A 382 -26.85 26.90 11.57
N VAL A 383 -25.91 26.24 10.90
CA VAL A 383 -24.48 26.22 11.23
C VAL A 383 -23.68 26.41 9.95
N ALA A 384 -22.68 27.27 9.96
CA ALA A 384 -21.79 27.46 8.82
C ALA A 384 -20.86 26.25 8.64
N TRP A 385 -20.47 25.94 7.40
CA TRP A 385 -19.67 24.74 7.06
C TRP A 385 -18.32 24.72 7.79
N ASP A 386 -17.66 25.86 7.97
CA ASP A 386 -16.37 26.01 8.63
C ASP A 386 -16.42 25.80 10.16
N ARG A 387 -17.63 25.72 10.73
CA ARG A 387 -17.88 25.28 12.10
C ARG A 387 -18.07 23.77 12.21
N LEU A 388 -18.39 23.12 11.13
CA LEU A 388 -18.62 21.66 11.06
C LEU A 388 -17.37 20.91 10.58
N ILE A 389 -16.66 21.46 9.61
CA ILE A 389 -15.51 20.86 8.95
C ILE A 389 -14.27 21.69 9.20
N ASP A 390 -13.16 21.05 9.52
CA ASP A 390 -11.86 21.68 9.57
C ASP A 390 -11.36 21.97 8.13
N ALA A 391 -11.39 23.25 7.77
CA ALA A 391 -11.07 23.70 6.42
C ALA A 391 -9.65 23.34 6.00
N ARG A 392 -8.69 23.41 6.93
CA ARG A 392 -7.28 23.14 6.67
C ARG A 392 -7.04 21.69 6.33
N THR A 393 -7.45 20.76 7.18
CA THR A 393 -7.21 19.33 6.95
C THR A 393 -7.99 18.82 5.73
N MET A 394 -9.18 19.36 5.50
CA MET A 394 -9.96 19.03 4.30
C MET A 394 -9.26 19.50 3.02
N ALA A 395 -8.71 20.71 3.01
CA ALA A 395 -7.95 21.24 1.88
C ALA A 395 -6.64 20.47 1.66
N GLU A 396 -5.93 20.13 2.72
CA GLU A 396 -4.69 19.36 2.67
C GLU A 396 -4.94 17.96 2.09
N VAL A 397 -5.97 17.23 2.55
CA VAL A 397 -6.36 15.93 2.01
C VAL A 397 -6.81 16.06 0.54
N TYR A 398 -7.59 17.09 0.22
CA TYR A 398 -8.00 17.34 -1.15
C TYR A 398 -6.79 17.56 -2.08
N VAL A 399 -5.82 18.38 -1.68
CA VAL A 399 -4.60 18.61 -2.48
C VAL A 399 -3.83 17.30 -2.69
N VAL A 400 -3.70 16.43 -1.67
CA VAL A 400 -3.09 15.10 -1.85
C VAL A 400 -3.82 14.30 -2.92
N ARG A 401 -5.15 14.19 -2.81
CA ARG A 401 -5.97 13.43 -3.77
C ARG A 401 -5.89 14.04 -5.18
N GLU A 402 -5.92 15.36 -5.28
CA GLU A 402 -5.83 16.06 -6.56
C GLU A 402 -4.46 15.87 -7.23
N LEU A 403 -3.37 15.99 -6.49
CA LEU A 403 -2.01 15.73 -7.00
C LEU A 403 -1.85 14.33 -7.58
N LEU A 404 -2.54 13.36 -7.02
CA LEU A 404 -2.53 11.97 -7.48
C LEU A 404 -3.62 11.69 -8.54
N GLN A 405 -4.43 12.66 -8.93
CA GLN A 405 -5.61 12.43 -9.78
C GLN A 405 -6.42 11.22 -9.27
N ASP A 406 -6.69 11.19 -7.99
CA ASP A 406 -7.40 10.10 -7.33
C ASP A 406 -8.89 10.40 -7.28
N GLU A 407 -9.58 10.05 -8.36
CA GLU A 407 -10.99 10.35 -8.58
C GLU A 407 -11.93 9.64 -7.60
N GLU A 408 -11.50 8.52 -7.03
CA GLU A 408 -12.27 7.77 -6.05
C GLU A 408 -12.19 8.39 -4.64
N GLY A 409 -11.20 9.24 -4.38
CA GLY A 409 -10.77 9.68 -3.07
C GLY A 409 -11.81 10.38 -2.19
N PHE A 410 -12.99 10.77 -2.73
CA PHE A 410 -14.14 11.32 -1.99
C PHE A 410 -15.43 10.53 -2.24
N HIS A 411 -15.32 9.34 -2.81
CA HIS A 411 -16.40 8.38 -3.03
C HIS A 411 -16.22 7.13 -2.16
N GLY A 412 -14.98 6.73 -1.94
CA GLY A 412 -14.59 5.60 -1.12
C GLY A 412 -13.28 5.86 -0.37
N SER A 413 -13.04 5.12 0.68
CA SER A 413 -11.82 5.22 1.53
C SER A 413 -11.48 6.63 2.00
N PHE A 414 -12.50 7.47 2.19
CA PHE A 414 -12.35 8.82 2.70
C PHE A 414 -12.69 8.87 4.18
N TYR A 415 -11.66 8.98 5.02
CA TYR A 415 -11.79 8.98 6.47
C TYR A 415 -11.98 10.37 7.03
N LEU A 416 -12.81 10.44 8.05
CA LEU A 416 -13.06 11.63 8.88
C LEU A 416 -13.07 11.21 10.35
N TYR A 417 -12.58 12.07 11.21
CA TYR A 417 -12.67 11.86 12.66
C TYR A 417 -13.09 13.15 13.38
N LYS A 418 -13.68 13.00 14.56
CA LYS A 418 -14.11 14.13 15.37
C LYS A 418 -13.89 13.83 16.85
N ASP A 419 -13.13 14.70 17.51
CA ASP A 419 -12.97 14.66 18.96
C ASP A 419 -14.19 15.23 19.69
N ALA A 420 -14.24 15.07 20.99
CA ALA A 420 -15.30 15.61 21.84
C ALA A 420 -15.20 17.14 21.99
N GLY A 421 -16.32 17.77 22.19
CA GLY A 421 -16.46 19.19 22.47
C GLY A 421 -17.30 19.95 21.44
N ASP A 422 -17.90 21.03 21.89
CA ASP A 422 -18.85 21.85 21.11
C ASP A 422 -18.16 22.54 19.91
N ASP A 423 -16.90 22.91 20.08
CA ASP A 423 -16.09 23.56 19.02
C ASP A 423 -15.32 22.55 18.15
N ALA A 424 -15.37 21.24 18.45
CA ALA A 424 -14.68 20.22 17.68
C ALA A 424 -15.33 20.04 16.30
N ARG A 425 -14.49 19.97 15.27
CA ARG A 425 -14.89 19.87 13.87
C ARG A 425 -14.54 18.50 13.32
N TRP A 426 -15.20 18.11 12.24
CA TRP A 426 -14.80 16.96 11.46
C TRP A 426 -13.46 17.25 10.79
N THR A 427 -12.46 16.48 11.16
CA THR A 427 -11.10 16.53 10.64
C THR A 427 -10.96 15.49 9.51
N ALA A 428 -10.50 15.93 8.34
CA ALA A 428 -10.25 15.03 7.21
C ALA A 428 -8.97 14.24 7.39
N GLY A 429 -9.03 12.97 7.02
CA GLY A 429 -7.96 12.00 7.17
C GLY A 429 -8.24 10.94 8.24
N PRO A 430 -7.30 10.01 8.41
CA PRO A 430 -6.08 9.81 7.63
C PRO A 430 -6.37 9.38 6.19
N VAL A 431 -5.43 9.66 5.29
CA VAL A 431 -5.56 9.19 3.91
C VAL A 431 -5.40 7.68 3.82
N TRP A 432 -6.07 7.07 2.84
CA TRP A 432 -6.01 5.63 2.59
C TRP A 432 -6.37 5.34 1.15
N ASP A 433 -5.77 4.29 0.57
CA ASP A 433 -6.08 3.74 -0.74
C ASP A 433 -5.95 4.72 -1.91
N PHE A 434 -4.83 4.63 -2.60
CA PHE A 434 -4.53 5.42 -3.80
C PHE A 434 -4.49 4.52 -5.06
N GLY A 435 -5.10 3.34 -5.02
CA GLY A 435 -5.07 2.36 -6.10
C GLY A 435 -5.63 2.88 -7.42
N ASN A 436 -6.57 3.81 -7.37
CA ASN A 436 -7.18 4.43 -8.55
C ASN A 436 -6.47 5.69 -9.07
N SER A 437 -5.37 6.11 -8.44
CA SER A 437 -4.61 7.28 -8.88
C SER A 437 -4.08 7.15 -10.31
N TYR A 438 -4.10 8.26 -11.05
CA TYR A 438 -3.54 8.37 -12.41
C TYR A 438 -4.14 7.41 -13.45
N ARG A 439 -5.40 7.03 -13.32
CA ARG A 439 -6.06 6.15 -14.27
C ARG A 439 -6.68 6.88 -15.44
N ASN A 440 -6.98 8.17 -15.27
CA ASN A 440 -7.68 9.00 -16.26
C ASN A 440 -6.87 10.25 -16.62
N SER A 441 -7.55 11.25 -17.18
CA SER A 441 -6.97 12.52 -17.60
C SER A 441 -6.31 13.26 -16.42
N LEU A 442 -5.12 13.79 -16.63
CA LEU A 442 -4.39 14.59 -15.63
C LEU A 442 -4.77 16.08 -15.70
N THR A 443 -5.59 16.47 -16.66
CA THR A 443 -5.94 17.88 -16.93
C THR A 443 -7.37 18.22 -16.55
N ASP A 444 -7.99 17.44 -15.67
CA ASP A 444 -9.31 17.66 -15.09
C ASP A 444 -9.21 17.65 -13.57
N PHE A 445 -10.13 18.31 -12.89
CA PHE A 445 -10.26 18.16 -11.44
C PHE A 445 -10.90 16.79 -11.10
N ILE A 446 -10.54 16.24 -9.96
CA ILE A 446 -11.05 14.91 -9.54
C ILE A 446 -12.58 14.89 -9.39
N TRP A 447 -13.23 16.01 -9.10
CA TRP A 447 -14.69 16.10 -9.04
C TRP A 447 -15.38 16.14 -10.40
N ASP A 448 -14.65 16.42 -11.50
CA ASP A 448 -15.17 16.38 -12.85
C ASP A 448 -15.10 14.95 -13.47
N ALA A 449 -14.58 14.00 -12.71
CA ALA A 449 -14.40 12.63 -13.18
C ALA A 449 -15.75 11.93 -13.41
N PRO A 450 -15.90 11.23 -14.54
CA PRO A 450 -17.17 10.61 -14.89
C PRO A 450 -17.47 9.31 -14.14
N ASN A 451 -16.46 8.71 -13.47
CA ASN A 451 -16.55 7.36 -12.94
C ASN A 451 -17.02 7.30 -11.48
N PHE A 452 -16.78 8.36 -10.71
CA PHE A 452 -17.08 8.41 -9.29
C PHE A 452 -17.78 9.71 -8.90
N GLU A 453 -18.85 9.64 -8.14
CA GLU A 453 -19.42 10.84 -7.55
C GLU A 453 -18.51 11.37 -6.44
N CYS A 454 -17.98 12.55 -6.63
CA CYS A 454 -17.22 13.25 -5.61
C CYS A 454 -18.19 13.92 -4.63
N PHE A 455 -18.13 13.52 -3.37
CA PHE A 455 -18.93 14.12 -2.33
C PHE A 455 -18.16 15.23 -1.61
N LEU A 456 -18.85 16.29 -1.22
CA LEU A 456 -18.40 17.42 -0.42
C LEU A 456 -17.45 18.41 -1.13
N ILE A 457 -16.40 17.95 -1.80
CA ILE A 457 -15.30 18.80 -2.28
C ILE A 457 -15.74 19.76 -3.40
N ASP A 458 -16.54 19.29 -4.33
CA ASP A 458 -17.10 20.11 -5.43
C ASP A 458 -17.90 21.30 -4.89
N ARG A 459 -18.58 21.12 -3.76
CA ARG A 459 -19.33 22.18 -3.07
C ARG A 459 -18.47 23.03 -2.16
N LEU A 460 -17.55 22.42 -1.42
CA LEU A 460 -16.60 23.15 -0.60
C LEU A 460 -15.74 24.11 -1.41
N TYR A 461 -15.33 23.71 -2.61
CA TYR A 461 -14.52 24.55 -3.48
C TYR A 461 -15.25 25.82 -3.99
N ALA A 462 -16.55 25.89 -3.83
CA ALA A 462 -17.30 27.13 -4.11
C ALA A 462 -17.08 28.24 -3.06
N PHE A 463 -16.53 27.92 -1.88
CA PHE A 463 -16.28 28.88 -0.81
C PHE A 463 -14.86 29.49 -0.91
N PRO A 464 -14.73 30.83 -0.96
CA PRO A 464 -13.42 31.50 -1.09
C PRO A 464 -12.43 31.10 0.03
N GLU A 465 -12.92 30.90 1.26
CA GLU A 465 -12.11 30.52 2.40
C GLU A 465 -11.51 29.12 2.23
N PHE A 466 -12.25 28.21 1.62
CA PHE A 466 -11.75 26.87 1.29
C PHE A 466 -10.75 26.91 0.14
N GLN A 467 -11.03 27.72 -0.91
CA GLN A 467 -10.08 27.91 -2.01
C GLN A 467 -8.74 28.47 -1.49
N ALA A 468 -8.79 29.43 -0.56
CA ALA A 468 -7.59 29.98 0.05
C ALA A 468 -6.77 28.89 0.79
N ALA A 469 -7.45 28.02 1.56
CA ALA A 469 -6.80 26.90 2.24
C ALA A 469 -6.18 25.88 1.25
N VAL A 470 -6.84 25.61 0.12
CA VAL A 470 -6.32 24.76 -0.96
C VAL A 470 -5.08 25.39 -1.58
N HIS A 471 -5.11 26.68 -1.90
CA HIS A 471 -3.96 27.39 -2.48
C HIS A 471 -2.76 27.40 -1.53
N GLU A 472 -3.00 27.59 -0.22
CA GLU A 472 -1.95 27.53 0.80
C GLU A 472 -1.33 26.11 0.86
N ALA A 473 -2.16 25.07 0.93
CA ALA A 473 -1.68 23.70 0.98
C ALA A 473 -0.90 23.31 -0.29
N PHE A 474 -1.40 23.69 -1.47
CA PHE A 474 -0.72 23.46 -2.75
C PHE A 474 0.59 24.23 -2.85
N GLY A 475 0.62 25.52 -2.49
CA GLY A 475 1.83 26.33 -2.51
C GLY A 475 2.92 25.74 -1.60
N ARG A 476 2.55 25.27 -0.40
CA ARG A 476 3.45 24.55 0.51
C ARG A 476 4.02 23.28 -0.14
N TYR A 477 3.18 22.47 -0.78
CA TYR A 477 3.66 21.31 -1.53
C TYR A 477 4.62 21.71 -2.65
N TYR A 478 4.21 22.64 -3.51
CA TYR A 478 4.94 23.05 -4.70
C TYR A 478 6.35 23.56 -4.37
N HIS A 479 6.48 24.42 -3.36
CA HIS A 479 7.73 25.08 -3.02
C HIS A 479 8.64 24.31 -2.06
N THR A 480 8.07 23.45 -1.19
CA THR A 480 8.86 22.86 -0.10
C THR A 480 8.89 21.35 -0.10
N LEU A 481 7.83 20.68 -0.54
CA LEU A 481 7.70 19.23 -0.37
C LEU A 481 8.04 18.44 -1.63
N ARG A 482 7.77 19.00 -2.79
CA ARG A 482 7.95 18.33 -4.09
C ARG A 482 9.31 17.64 -4.24
N PRO A 483 10.46 18.31 -4.03
CA PRO A 483 11.76 17.65 -4.17
C PRO A 483 11.98 16.48 -3.20
N THR A 484 11.44 16.58 -1.98
CA THR A 484 11.53 15.52 -0.98
C THR A 484 10.73 14.29 -1.40
N VAL A 485 9.52 14.51 -1.91
CA VAL A 485 8.64 13.44 -2.42
C VAL A 485 9.24 12.75 -3.63
N GLU A 486 9.76 13.51 -4.60
CA GLU A 486 10.42 12.98 -5.79
C GLU A 486 11.65 12.12 -5.41
N HIS A 487 12.49 12.63 -4.51
CA HIS A 487 13.64 11.88 -4.00
C HIS A 487 13.25 10.60 -3.26
N TYR A 488 12.17 10.64 -2.46
CA TYR A 488 11.67 9.46 -1.76
C TYR A 488 11.26 8.35 -2.74
N ILE A 489 10.51 8.68 -3.79
CA ILE A 489 10.05 7.69 -4.78
C ILE A 489 11.22 7.08 -5.56
N ASP A 490 12.19 7.91 -5.98
CA ASP A 490 13.40 7.40 -6.66
C ASP A 490 14.20 6.46 -5.74
N SER A 491 14.37 6.85 -4.48
CA SER A 491 15.09 6.05 -3.47
C SER A 491 14.35 4.74 -3.17
N LEU A 492 13.03 4.80 -2.99
CA LEU A 492 12.20 3.62 -2.75
C LEU A 492 12.26 2.64 -3.92
N ALA A 493 12.09 3.15 -5.16
CA ALA A 493 12.16 2.33 -6.36
C ALA A 493 13.52 1.62 -6.51
N GLY A 494 14.61 2.31 -6.14
CA GLY A 494 15.94 1.69 -6.07
C GLY A 494 16.02 0.59 -5.01
N ALA A 495 15.50 0.85 -3.83
CA ALA A 495 15.55 -0.09 -2.70
C ALA A 495 14.73 -1.37 -2.93
N ILE A 496 13.57 -1.26 -3.62
CA ILE A 496 12.69 -2.40 -3.85
C ILE A 496 12.95 -3.13 -5.19
N ALA A 497 13.90 -2.68 -6.01
CA ALA A 497 14.07 -3.15 -7.38
C ALA A 497 14.26 -4.69 -7.48
N ASP A 498 15.12 -5.26 -6.64
CA ASP A 498 15.40 -6.70 -6.64
C ASP A 498 14.20 -7.52 -6.15
N ALA A 499 13.52 -7.03 -5.10
CA ALA A 499 12.31 -7.65 -4.59
C ALA A 499 11.15 -7.55 -5.60
N ALA A 500 11.04 -6.44 -6.33
CA ALA A 500 10.05 -6.28 -7.40
C ALA A 500 10.34 -7.22 -8.58
N ALA A 501 11.60 -7.43 -8.94
CA ALA A 501 11.99 -8.42 -9.94
C ALA A 501 11.67 -9.85 -9.47
N ALA A 502 11.86 -10.15 -8.18
CA ALA A 502 11.46 -11.41 -7.59
C ALA A 502 9.92 -11.58 -7.58
N ASP A 503 9.20 -10.52 -7.20
CA ASP A 503 7.74 -10.45 -7.24
C ASP A 503 7.18 -10.70 -8.64
N CYS A 504 7.80 -10.08 -9.66
CA CYS A 504 7.43 -10.27 -11.07
C CYS A 504 7.58 -11.73 -11.54
N ARG A 505 8.52 -12.48 -10.96
CA ARG A 505 8.65 -13.91 -11.26
C ARG A 505 7.51 -14.76 -10.70
N VAL A 506 6.96 -14.35 -9.55
CA VAL A 506 5.79 -15.01 -8.94
C VAL A 506 4.49 -14.53 -9.57
N TRP A 507 4.42 -13.23 -9.85
CA TRP A 507 3.22 -12.54 -10.33
C TRP A 507 3.50 -11.76 -11.62
N PRO A 508 3.75 -12.41 -12.77
CA PRO A 508 4.16 -11.73 -14.01
C PRO A 508 3.09 -10.77 -14.55
N SER A 509 1.82 -10.98 -14.19
CA SER A 509 0.72 -10.08 -14.58
C SER A 509 0.61 -8.82 -13.71
N TYR A 510 1.23 -8.81 -12.53
CA TYR A 510 1.09 -7.73 -11.54
C TYR A 510 2.43 -7.06 -11.20
N GLY A 511 3.52 -7.82 -11.26
CA GLY A 511 4.84 -7.35 -10.91
C GLY A 511 5.55 -6.60 -12.04
N THR A 512 6.71 -6.05 -11.73
CA THR A 512 7.61 -5.42 -12.70
C THR A 512 9.06 -5.62 -12.32
N ASP A 513 9.90 -5.85 -13.32
CA ASP A 513 11.37 -5.84 -13.22
C ASP A 513 11.98 -4.48 -13.64
N ARG A 514 11.13 -3.50 -14.00
CA ARG A 514 11.51 -2.18 -14.52
C ARG A 514 11.18 -1.05 -13.55
N MET A 515 11.56 -1.19 -12.27
CA MET A 515 11.20 -0.22 -11.23
C MET A 515 11.62 1.21 -11.53
N LYS A 516 12.82 1.42 -12.12
CA LYS A 516 13.29 2.76 -12.50
C LYS A 516 12.44 3.43 -13.59
N GLU A 517 11.83 2.64 -14.47
CA GLU A 517 10.88 3.16 -15.47
C GLU A 517 9.57 3.52 -14.79
N LYS A 518 9.07 2.67 -13.91
CA LYS A 518 7.85 2.92 -13.14
C LYS A 518 7.97 4.17 -12.26
N ALA A 519 9.13 4.37 -11.61
CA ALA A 519 9.39 5.59 -10.86
C ALA A 519 9.35 6.85 -11.76
N ARG A 520 9.99 6.81 -12.92
CA ARG A 520 9.92 7.92 -13.89
C ARG A 520 8.51 8.18 -14.40
N ASP A 521 7.75 7.10 -14.65
CA ASP A 521 6.35 7.20 -15.10
C ASP A 521 5.48 7.91 -14.07
N ILE A 522 5.52 7.46 -12.81
CA ILE A 522 4.68 8.04 -11.75
C ILE A 522 5.09 9.47 -11.43
N LEU A 523 6.40 9.78 -11.39
CA LEU A 523 6.90 11.13 -11.17
C LEU A 523 6.60 12.06 -12.36
N GLY A 524 6.61 11.53 -13.59
CA GLY A 524 6.17 12.26 -14.78
C GLY A 524 4.71 12.67 -14.68
N ARG A 525 3.82 11.77 -14.26
CA ARG A 525 2.39 12.04 -14.02
C ARG A 525 2.18 13.06 -12.90
N LEU A 526 2.90 12.89 -11.78
CA LEU A 526 2.87 13.85 -10.68
C LEU A 526 3.30 15.25 -11.15
N SER A 527 4.38 15.34 -11.92
CA SER A 527 4.87 16.60 -12.47
C SER A 527 3.85 17.25 -13.41
N GLU A 528 3.29 16.49 -14.37
CA GLU A 528 2.27 17.00 -15.29
C GLU A 528 1.04 17.53 -14.54
N LYS A 529 0.52 16.77 -13.59
CA LYS A 529 -0.60 17.19 -12.76
C LYS A 529 -0.26 18.42 -11.92
N THR A 530 0.92 18.46 -11.33
CA THR A 530 1.39 19.60 -10.52
C THR A 530 1.45 20.88 -11.34
N GLU A 531 2.00 20.84 -12.55
CA GLU A 531 2.08 22.02 -13.41
C GLU A 531 0.70 22.47 -13.92
N TRP A 532 -0.19 21.50 -14.19
CA TRP A 532 -1.56 21.83 -14.55
C TRP A 532 -2.29 22.54 -13.39
N LEU A 533 -2.13 22.06 -12.16
CA LEU A 533 -2.70 22.70 -10.95
C LEU A 533 -2.07 24.07 -10.70
N ALA A 534 -0.75 24.22 -10.89
CA ALA A 534 -0.09 25.52 -10.79
C ALA A 534 -0.68 26.57 -11.72
N GLY A 535 -1.07 26.15 -12.93
CA GLY A 535 -1.78 27.03 -13.88
C GLY A 535 -3.21 27.39 -13.45
N ARG A 536 -3.84 26.67 -12.51
CA ARG A 536 -5.20 26.89 -12.01
C ARG A 536 -5.24 27.60 -10.68
N TRP A 537 -4.38 27.20 -9.76
CA TRP A 537 -4.35 27.68 -8.39
C TRP A 537 -3.30 28.76 -8.15
N GLY A 538 -2.37 28.97 -9.12
CA GLY A 538 -1.17 29.74 -8.88
C GLY A 538 -0.15 28.98 -8.02
N THR A 539 1.01 29.56 -7.87
CA THR A 539 2.07 29.04 -7.01
C THR A 539 2.46 30.01 -5.91
N GLU A 540 1.74 31.13 -5.77
CA GLU A 540 2.00 32.11 -4.75
C GLU A 540 1.76 31.48 -3.38
N TRP A 541 2.82 31.35 -2.62
CA TRP A 541 2.78 30.87 -1.25
C TRP A 541 3.69 31.76 -0.42
N ASP A 542 3.11 32.54 0.45
CA ASP A 542 3.86 33.30 1.42
C ASP A 542 4.43 32.34 2.47
N ALA A 543 5.66 31.90 2.23
CA ALA A 543 6.44 31.12 3.20
C ALA A 543 6.61 31.88 4.53
N ILE A 544 6.26 33.14 4.52
CA ILE A 544 6.29 34.08 5.63
C ILE A 544 4.87 34.67 5.80
N GLN A 545 3.90 33.90 6.21
CA GLN A 545 3.07 34.45 7.25
C GLN A 545 3.91 34.37 8.54
N THR A 546 4.87 35.29 8.67
CA THR A 546 5.21 35.74 10.00
C THR A 546 3.86 36.10 10.63
N PRO A 547 3.46 35.44 11.76
CA PRO A 547 2.35 35.96 12.56
C PRO A 547 2.61 37.46 12.68
N ASP A 548 1.59 38.29 12.47
CA ASP A 548 1.72 39.73 12.61
C ASP A 548 2.69 40.04 13.73
N ALA A 549 3.79 40.75 13.41
CA ALA A 549 4.84 41.07 14.38
C ALA A 549 4.28 41.88 15.57
N ASP A 550 3.02 42.24 15.49
CA ASP A 550 2.23 42.91 16.52
C ASP A 550 1.44 41.98 17.47
N SER A 551 1.43 40.65 17.27
CA SER A 551 0.81 39.78 18.28
C SER A 551 1.77 39.64 19.46
N THR A 552 1.43 40.30 20.57
CA THR A 552 2.15 40.23 21.85
C THR A 552 2.32 38.81 22.42
N ASP A 553 1.69 37.81 21.83
CA ASP A 553 1.61 36.44 22.31
C ASP A 553 2.46 35.44 21.47
N THR A 554 3.35 35.93 20.59
CA THR A 554 4.25 35.06 19.85
C THR A 554 5.61 34.98 20.56
N GLU A 555 6.03 33.73 20.86
CA GLU A 555 7.28 33.41 21.53
C GLU A 555 8.20 32.60 20.61
N ILE A 556 9.50 32.91 20.62
CA ILE A 556 10.52 32.10 19.98
C ILE A 556 11.22 31.27 21.04
N GLN A 557 11.21 29.97 20.84
CA GLN A 557 11.78 28.99 21.76
C GLN A 557 12.95 28.27 21.08
N TYR A 558 14.05 28.04 21.81
CA TYR A 558 15.20 27.25 21.38
C TYR A 558 15.34 26.00 22.24
N TYR A 559 15.48 24.88 21.61
CA TYR A 559 15.69 23.58 22.23
C TYR A 559 17.06 23.02 21.85
N ASN A 560 17.76 22.41 22.78
CA ASN A 560 18.94 21.62 22.43
C ASN A 560 18.55 20.30 21.76
N LEU A 561 19.52 19.54 21.24
CA LEU A 561 19.29 18.27 20.57
C LEU A 561 18.69 17.16 21.46
N HIS A 562 18.69 17.37 22.79
CA HIS A 562 18.02 16.47 23.76
C HIS A 562 16.57 16.88 24.05
N GLY A 563 16.02 17.83 23.29
CA GLY A 563 14.65 18.31 23.45
C GLY A 563 14.40 19.21 24.65
N ARG A 564 15.45 19.67 25.35
CA ARG A 564 15.32 20.58 26.49
C ARG A 564 15.25 22.02 26.00
N LEU A 565 14.24 22.77 26.46
CA LEU A 565 14.14 24.21 26.24
C LEU A 565 15.34 24.92 26.88
N VAL A 566 16.08 25.70 26.11
CA VAL A 566 17.30 26.41 26.54
C VAL A 566 17.16 27.94 26.49
N ALA A 567 16.24 28.46 25.67
CA ALA A 567 15.86 29.87 25.64
C ALA A 567 14.44 30.04 25.11
N ALA A 568 13.73 31.04 25.62
CA ALA A 568 12.44 31.48 25.16
C ALA A 568 12.31 33.00 25.32
N PHE A 569 11.81 33.68 24.31
CA PHE A 569 11.62 35.13 24.34
C PHE A 569 10.56 35.56 23.33
N PRO A 570 9.87 36.70 23.56
CA PRO A 570 8.88 37.23 22.63
C PRO A 570 9.47 37.46 21.22
N ALA A 571 8.67 37.21 20.18
CA ALA A 571 9.14 37.32 18.79
C ALA A 571 9.65 38.70 18.40
N HIS A 572 9.18 39.77 19.07
CA HIS A 572 9.61 41.14 18.88
C HIS A 572 10.87 41.50 19.69
N ALA A 573 11.41 40.62 20.52
CA ALA A 573 12.62 40.87 21.27
C ALA A 573 13.84 40.90 20.31
N SER A 574 14.78 41.83 20.55
CA SER A 574 16.03 41.84 19.80
C SER A 574 16.81 40.53 19.97
N GLU A 575 17.60 40.11 18.95
CA GLU A 575 18.40 38.86 18.96
C GLU A 575 19.46 38.76 20.10
N THR A 576 19.51 39.74 20.98
CA THR A 576 20.43 39.80 22.11
C THR A 576 20.43 38.55 23.02
N PRO A 577 19.27 37.87 23.28
CA PRO A 577 19.25 36.64 24.10
C PRO A 577 20.05 35.48 23.50
N LEU A 578 20.24 35.42 22.19
CA LEU A 578 20.96 34.32 21.52
C LEU A 578 22.48 34.36 21.79
N ARG A 579 23.04 35.51 22.13
CA ARG A 579 24.46 35.63 22.45
C ARG A 579 24.90 34.90 23.72
N ASN A 580 23.94 34.52 24.56
CA ASN A 580 24.19 33.77 25.79
C ASN A 580 24.07 32.24 25.61
N LEU A 581 23.67 31.76 24.43
CA LEU A 581 23.65 30.33 24.15
C LEU A 581 25.03 29.89 23.64
N PRO A 582 25.56 28.72 24.10
CA PRO A 582 26.79 28.17 23.55
C PRO A 582 26.69 27.95 22.03
N PRO A 583 27.81 28.02 21.29
CA PRO A 583 27.83 27.60 19.90
C PRO A 583 27.33 26.16 19.80
N GLY A 584 26.44 25.89 18.83
CA GLY A 584 25.86 24.55 18.69
C GLY A 584 24.68 24.50 17.75
N VAL A 585 24.11 23.31 17.65
CA VAL A 585 22.92 23.05 16.87
C VAL A 585 21.69 23.06 17.79
N TYR A 586 20.67 23.80 17.38
CA TYR A 586 19.44 23.98 18.15
C TYR A 586 18.24 23.77 17.24
N VAL A 587 17.09 23.45 17.86
CA VAL A 587 15.78 23.51 17.20
C VAL A 587 15.09 24.81 17.64
N ARG A 588 14.88 25.71 16.70
CA ARG A 588 14.11 26.94 16.92
C ARG A 588 12.64 26.66 16.65
N ARG A 589 11.77 26.98 17.59
CA ARG A 589 10.31 26.93 17.42
C ARG A 589 9.72 28.34 17.55
N THR A 590 8.73 28.60 16.72
CA THR A 590 7.85 29.77 16.89
C THR A 590 6.54 29.27 17.47
N VAL A 591 6.18 29.79 18.62
CA VAL A 591 4.97 29.40 19.38
C VAL A 591 4.07 30.62 19.47
N CYS A 592 2.80 30.46 19.07
CA CYS A 592 1.78 31.50 19.16
C CYS A 592 0.60 30.95 19.94
N HIS A 593 0.18 31.65 21.00
CA HIS A 593 -0.89 31.20 21.91
C HIS A 593 -0.68 29.75 22.43
N GLY A 594 0.57 29.39 22.74
CA GLY A 594 0.93 28.05 23.22
C GLY A 594 1.03 26.96 22.13
N VAL A 595 0.72 27.28 20.86
CA VAL A 595 0.78 26.34 19.73
C VAL A 595 2.04 26.58 18.93
N THR A 596 2.82 25.53 18.67
CA THR A 596 3.99 25.58 17.79
C THR A 596 3.54 25.83 16.36
N ARG A 597 3.97 26.98 15.78
CA ARG A 597 3.66 27.40 14.40
C ARG A 597 4.73 26.99 13.41
N SER A 598 5.98 26.99 13.84
CA SER A 598 7.11 26.53 13.01
C SER A 598 8.20 25.91 13.86
N SER A 599 8.97 25.02 13.24
CA SER A 599 10.14 24.41 13.87
C SER A 599 11.23 24.26 12.82
N GLN A 600 12.44 24.76 13.11
CA GLN A 600 13.57 24.64 12.21
C GLN A 600 14.87 24.38 12.96
N ARG A 601 15.78 23.66 12.32
CA ARG A 601 17.15 23.46 12.83
C ARG A 601 17.96 24.73 12.56
N VAL A 602 18.63 25.24 13.58
CA VAL A 602 19.51 26.40 13.47
C VAL A 602 20.88 26.07 14.05
N VAL A 603 21.93 26.65 13.45
CA VAL A 603 23.30 26.56 13.94
C VAL A 603 23.68 27.92 14.47
N LEU A 604 23.98 28.04 15.75
CA LEU A 604 24.53 29.23 16.35
C LEU A 604 26.06 29.15 16.35
N ALA A 605 26.71 30.06 15.65
CA ALA A 605 28.13 30.24 15.67
C ALA A 605 28.42 31.63 16.25
N HIS A 606 29.34 31.75 17.19
CA HIS A 606 29.82 33.08 17.57
C HIS A 606 30.78 33.60 16.49
N PRO A 607 30.64 34.82 16.04
CA PRO A 607 31.70 35.45 15.24
C PRO A 607 32.95 35.55 16.10
N HIS A 608 34.11 35.22 15.50
CA HIS A 608 35.43 35.42 16.05
C HIS A 608 35.73 36.89 16.34
#